data_294cd157b0985127797baf2929bd44ba
#
_entry.id   294cd157b0985127797baf2929bd44ba
#
_cell.length_a   1.000
_cell.length_b   1.000
_cell.length_c   1.000
_cell.angle_alpha   90.00
_cell.angle_beta   90.00
_cell.angle_gamma   90.00
#
_symmetry.space_group_name_H-M   'P 1'
#
loop_
_entity.id
_entity.type
_entity.pdbx_description
1 polymer ?
#
loop_
_entity_poly.entity_id
_entity_poly.type
_entity_poly.pdbx_seq_one_letter_code
_entity_poly.pdbx_strand_id
1 'polypeptide(L)'
;MGVGEHEIRCLLWYNQLENIQVRDMTAYKKGNIFIISAASGTGKTTLVSRLLANHAGLRVSVSHTTRPPREGEANGVHYHFVSKEEFESLIAQKAFLEYADVFGNYYGTSIEGVNALAAAGYDVILEIDVQGAAQVRDALPEAVGIFILPPSFDVLAARLHGRGTDSQEVIQRRLSKARHEIEQSVLFDYVVVNDDLEKAEADLVHIVSSCRLKKSVQLGFIANLLENS
;
A
#
# COMPACT_ATOMS: atom_id res chain seq x y z
N MET A 1 -33.56 36.55 -15.01
CA MET A 1 -32.85 35.56 -15.80
C MET A 1 -31.99 34.82 -14.80
N GLY A 2 -32.33 33.56 -14.48
CA GLY A 2 -31.58 32.78 -13.50
C GLY A 2 -30.28 32.30 -14.11
N VAL A 3 -29.19 32.43 -13.36
CA VAL A 3 -27.91 31.85 -13.69
C VAL A 3 -28.10 30.34 -13.69
N GLY A 4 -27.81 29.69 -14.81
CA GLY A 4 -28.10 28.27 -14.98
C GLY A 4 -27.29 27.40 -14.01
N GLU A 5 -27.84 26.25 -13.59
CA GLU A 5 -27.14 25.30 -12.68
C GLU A 5 -25.73 24.92 -13.15
N HIS A 6 -25.49 25.00 -14.47
CA HIS A 6 -24.18 24.73 -15.08
C HIS A 6 -23.16 25.82 -14.74
N GLU A 7 -23.55 27.10 -14.73
CA GLU A 7 -22.68 28.22 -14.35
C GLU A 7 -22.37 28.24 -12.86
N ILE A 8 -23.34 27.87 -12.01
CA ILE A 8 -23.12 27.75 -10.57
C ILE A 8 -22.14 26.62 -10.26
N ARG A 9 -22.22 25.49 -10.97
CA ARG A 9 -21.25 24.40 -10.82
C ARG A 9 -19.84 24.79 -11.30
N CYS A 10 -19.72 25.55 -12.39
CA CYS A 10 -18.45 26.09 -12.83
C CYS A 10 -17.85 27.09 -11.82
N LEU A 11 -18.66 27.98 -11.25
CA LEU A 11 -18.22 28.95 -10.24
C LEU A 11 -17.80 28.27 -8.92
N LEU A 12 -18.52 27.24 -8.47
CA LEU A 12 -18.13 26.46 -7.30
C LEU A 12 -16.83 25.68 -7.55
N TRP A 13 -16.64 25.21 -8.78
CA TRP A 13 -15.42 24.52 -9.18
C TRP A 13 -14.22 25.49 -9.28
N TYR A 14 -14.45 26.71 -9.81
CA TYR A 14 -13.45 27.76 -9.88
C TYR A 14 -13.01 28.25 -8.49
N ASN A 15 -13.96 28.44 -7.57
CA ASN A 15 -13.66 28.77 -6.16
C ASN A 15 -12.93 27.64 -5.41
N GLN A 16 -13.10 26.38 -5.81
CA GLN A 16 -12.28 25.27 -5.28
C GLN A 16 -10.84 25.33 -5.77
N LEU A 17 -10.59 25.85 -6.99
CA LEU A 17 -9.23 26.08 -7.51
C LEU A 17 -8.53 27.24 -6.81
N GLU A 18 -9.24 28.33 -6.51
CA GLU A 18 -8.67 29.49 -5.78
C GLU A 18 -8.29 29.15 -4.32
N ASN A 19 -8.96 28.19 -3.70
CA ASN A 19 -8.63 27.69 -2.36
C ASN A 19 -7.49 26.64 -2.35
N ILE A 20 -7.07 26.16 -3.50
CA ILE A 20 -5.80 25.44 -3.64
C ILE A 20 -4.71 26.52 -3.57
N GLN A 21 -4.30 26.87 -2.35
CA GLN A 21 -3.18 27.80 -2.16
C GLN A 21 -2.00 27.26 -2.98
N VAL A 22 -1.54 28.04 -3.95
CA VAL A 22 -0.33 27.84 -4.76
C VAL A 22 0.90 27.86 -3.82
N ARG A 23 0.95 26.92 -2.87
CA ARG A 23 2.01 26.84 -1.86
C ARG A 23 3.04 25.77 -2.13
N ASP A 24 2.91 25.00 -3.20
CA ASP A 24 4.02 24.16 -3.60
C ASP A 24 3.86 23.64 -5.03
N MET A 25 4.60 24.20 -5.96
CA MET A 25 4.69 23.69 -7.34
C MET A 25 5.35 22.32 -7.41
N THR A 26 5.80 21.76 -6.29
CA THR A 26 6.24 20.38 -6.13
C THR A 26 5.07 19.41 -5.92
N ALA A 27 3.87 19.90 -5.60
CA ALA A 27 2.64 19.09 -5.45
C ALA A 27 2.23 18.31 -6.72
N TYR A 28 2.81 18.65 -7.87
CA TYR A 28 2.58 18.00 -9.16
C TYR A 28 3.06 16.54 -9.23
N LYS A 29 3.85 16.11 -8.27
CA LYS A 29 4.52 14.78 -8.32
C LYS A 29 4.32 13.93 -7.07
N LYS A 30 3.39 14.29 -6.18
CA LYS A 30 3.15 13.40 -5.03
C LYS A 30 2.64 12.04 -5.54
N GLY A 31 3.38 10.98 -5.22
CA GLY A 31 3.00 9.62 -5.59
C GLY A 31 1.78 9.13 -4.81
N ASN A 32 1.09 8.14 -5.37
CA ASN A 32 0.00 7.47 -4.68
C ASN A 32 0.54 6.50 -3.62
N ILE A 33 -0.30 6.16 -2.65
CA ILE A 33 0.00 5.14 -1.64
C ILE A 33 -0.88 3.94 -1.90
N PHE A 34 -0.27 2.76 -2.06
CA PHE A 34 -0.93 1.49 -2.30
C PHE A 34 -0.70 0.55 -1.11
N ILE A 35 -1.77 0.06 -0.54
CA ILE A 35 -1.74 -1.00 0.47
C ILE A 35 -1.92 -2.32 -0.27
N ILE A 36 -0.91 -3.20 -0.23
CA ILE A 36 -1.02 -4.54 -0.79
C ILE A 36 -1.03 -5.54 0.35
N SER A 37 -2.17 -6.19 0.54
CA SER A 37 -2.35 -7.23 1.54
C SER A 37 -2.76 -8.57 0.89
N ALA A 38 -2.62 -9.63 1.63
CA ALA A 38 -2.93 -10.98 1.19
C ALA A 38 -2.93 -11.96 2.34
N ALA A 39 -3.61 -13.09 2.18
CA ALA A 39 -3.44 -14.21 3.06
C ALA A 39 -2.04 -14.86 2.88
N SER A 40 -1.52 -15.44 3.97
CA SER A 40 -0.23 -16.15 3.93
C SER A 40 -0.24 -17.27 2.88
N GLY A 41 0.79 -17.31 2.03
CA GLY A 41 0.93 -18.34 0.98
C GLY A 41 0.33 -17.99 -0.38
N THR A 42 -0.29 -16.81 -0.54
CA THR A 42 -0.86 -16.39 -1.83
C THR A 42 0.17 -15.96 -2.88
N GLY A 43 1.43 -15.71 -2.48
CA GLY A 43 2.50 -15.26 -3.39
C GLY A 43 2.68 -13.74 -3.45
N LYS A 44 2.14 -12.98 -2.46
CA LYS A 44 2.23 -11.52 -2.38
C LYS A 44 3.64 -10.99 -2.62
N THR A 45 4.62 -11.43 -1.84
CA THR A 45 6.01 -10.95 -1.91
C THR A 45 6.65 -11.18 -3.28
N THR A 46 6.39 -12.33 -3.90
CA THR A 46 6.87 -12.63 -5.26
C THR A 46 6.28 -11.64 -6.27
N LEU A 47 4.98 -11.39 -6.18
CA LEU A 47 4.26 -10.50 -7.09
C LEU A 47 4.70 -9.04 -6.90
N VAL A 48 4.84 -8.57 -5.65
CA VAL A 48 5.35 -7.23 -5.34
C VAL A 48 6.80 -7.06 -5.82
N SER A 49 7.67 -8.05 -5.61
CA SER A 49 9.07 -8.00 -6.08
C SER A 49 9.17 -7.88 -7.59
N ARG A 50 8.35 -8.63 -8.36
CA ARG A 50 8.29 -8.51 -9.82
C ARG A 50 7.80 -7.13 -10.25
N LEU A 51 6.73 -6.64 -9.62
CA LEU A 51 6.16 -5.32 -9.91
C LEU A 51 7.21 -4.22 -9.70
N LEU A 52 7.97 -4.27 -8.60
CA LEU A 52 9.04 -3.31 -8.30
C LEU A 52 10.21 -3.38 -9.30
N ALA A 53 10.60 -4.60 -9.72
CA ALA A 53 11.68 -4.80 -10.68
C ALA A 53 11.36 -4.23 -12.07
N ASN A 54 10.09 -4.28 -12.47
CA ASN A 54 9.64 -3.88 -13.80
C ASN A 54 9.13 -2.43 -13.89
N HIS A 55 8.93 -1.75 -12.74
CA HIS A 55 8.34 -0.40 -12.70
C HIS A 55 9.14 0.58 -11.85
N ALA A 56 10.03 1.33 -12.51
CA ALA A 56 10.95 2.27 -11.87
C ALA A 56 10.28 3.41 -11.04
N GLY A 57 9.00 3.68 -11.28
CA GLY A 57 8.23 4.69 -10.54
C GLY A 57 7.60 4.19 -9.23
N LEU A 58 7.80 2.91 -8.88
CA LEU A 58 7.29 2.30 -7.65
C LEU A 58 8.42 2.11 -6.63
N ARG A 59 8.07 2.26 -5.36
CA ARG A 59 8.97 1.96 -4.22
C ARG A 59 8.17 1.26 -3.13
N VAL A 60 8.81 0.30 -2.46
CA VAL A 60 8.27 -0.25 -1.22
C VAL A 60 8.70 0.63 -0.05
N SER A 61 7.81 0.91 0.89
CA SER A 61 8.19 1.49 2.17
C SER A 61 8.87 0.42 3.01
N VAL A 62 10.11 0.67 3.41
CA VAL A 62 10.87 -0.25 4.27
C VAL A 62 10.34 -0.12 5.70
N SER A 63 9.74 -1.19 6.21
CA SER A 63 9.17 -1.24 7.56
C SER A 63 10.25 -1.34 8.64
N HIS A 64 9.93 -0.87 9.84
CA HIS A 64 10.72 -1.10 11.06
C HIS A 64 10.35 -2.45 11.67
N THR A 65 11.30 -3.10 12.31
CA THR A 65 11.04 -4.33 13.08
C THR A 65 12.01 -4.49 14.25
N THR A 66 11.51 -5.08 15.33
CA THR A 66 12.35 -5.49 16.47
C THR A 66 12.87 -6.91 16.34
N ARG A 67 12.48 -7.64 15.28
CA ARG A 67 13.03 -8.94 14.97
C ARG A 67 14.50 -8.83 14.55
N PRO A 68 15.39 -9.68 15.06
CA PRO A 68 16.76 -9.73 14.55
C PRO A 68 16.82 -10.02 13.05
N PRO A 69 17.80 -9.44 12.32
CA PRO A 69 18.00 -9.76 10.90
C PRO A 69 18.30 -11.24 10.70
N ARG A 70 17.80 -11.79 9.61
CA ARG A 70 18.14 -13.15 9.16
C ARG A 70 19.37 -13.08 8.26
N GLU A 71 19.98 -14.25 7.99
CA GLU A 71 21.06 -14.36 7.02
C GLU A 71 20.63 -13.79 5.66
N GLY A 72 21.43 -12.89 5.10
CA GLY A 72 21.16 -12.20 3.84
C GLY A 72 20.28 -10.95 3.95
N GLU A 73 19.71 -10.63 5.13
CA GLU A 73 18.97 -9.38 5.32
C GLU A 73 19.90 -8.22 5.69
N ALA A 74 19.66 -7.06 5.09
CA ALA A 74 20.42 -5.83 5.33
C ALA A 74 19.53 -4.73 5.90
N ASN A 75 20.04 -3.98 6.89
CA ASN A 75 19.37 -2.86 7.50
C ASN A 75 19.10 -1.74 6.48
N GLY A 76 17.90 -1.16 6.51
CA GLY A 76 17.47 -0.11 5.57
C GLY A 76 17.11 -0.61 4.17
N VAL A 77 17.27 -1.92 3.90
CA VAL A 77 16.91 -2.56 2.62
C VAL A 77 15.70 -3.46 2.78
N HIS A 78 15.78 -4.42 3.70
CA HIS A 78 14.70 -5.36 3.97
C HIS A 78 13.79 -4.86 5.10
N TYR A 79 14.41 -4.35 6.15
CA TYR A 79 13.79 -3.69 7.30
C TYR A 79 14.74 -2.65 7.89
N HIS A 80 14.18 -1.69 8.63
CA HIS A 80 14.91 -0.95 9.65
C HIS A 80 14.89 -1.79 10.93
N PHE A 81 15.99 -2.49 11.21
CA PHE A 81 16.12 -3.31 12.42
C PHE A 81 16.47 -2.41 13.60
N VAL A 82 15.57 -2.33 14.57
CA VAL A 82 15.67 -1.46 15.74
C VAL A 82 15.50 -2.25 17.03
N SER A 83 15.94 -1.70 18.15
CA SER A 83 15.65 -2.30 19.47
C SER A 83 14.18 -2.15 19.83
N LYS A 84 13.73 -2.92 20.82
CA LYS A 84 12.36 -2.82 21.33
C LYS A 84 12.10 -1.45 21.93
N GLU A 85 13.05 -0.93 22.69
CA GLU A 85 13.00 0.37 23.35
C GLU A 85 12.91 1.51 22.32
N GLU A 86 13.67 1.42 21.25
CA GLU A 86 13.62 2.38 20.13
C GLU A 86 12.27 2.33 19.43
N PHE A 87 11.73 1.14 19.17
CA PHE A 87 10.42 0.98 18.54
C PHE A 87 9.30 1.55 19.43
N GLU A 88 9.32 1.26 20.72
CA GLU A 88 8.36 1.80 21.69
C GLU A 88 8.45 3.33 21.82
N SER A 89 9.66 3.89 21.72
CA SER A 89 9.86 5.34 21.62
C SER A 89 9.22 5.94 20.38
N LEU A 90 9.35 5.28 19.21
CA LEU A 90 8.69 5.70 17.96
C LEU A 90 7.16 5.61 18.06
N ILE A 91 6.61 4.60 18.74
CA ILE A 91 5.16 4.52 19.04
C ILE A 91 4.71 5.73 19.86
N ALA A 92 5.45 6.05 20.94
CA ALA A 92 5.13 7.18 21.81
C ALA A 92 5.14 8.53 21.06
N GLN A 93 6.01 8.67 20.06
CA GLN A 93 6.11 9.81 19.15
C GLN A 93 5.05 9.81 18.05
N LYS A 94 4.20 8.79 17.95
CA LYS A 94 3.21 8.59 16.85
C LYS A 94 3.88 8.61 15.47
N ALA A 95 5.07 8.02 15.37
CA ALA A 95 5.87 8.02 14.15
C ALA A 95 5.41 6.96 13.11
N PHE A 96 4.49 6.07 13.46
CA PHE A 96 4.01 5.00 12.58
C PHE A 96 2.60 5.29 12.02
N LEU A 97 2.39 4.97 10.75
CA LEU A 97 1.08 4.87 10.12
C LEU A 97 0.30 3.66 10.66
N GLU A 98 1.01 2.56 10.84
CA GLU A 98 0.53 1.32 11.40
C GLU A 98 1.65 0.62 12.14
N TYR A 99 1.30 -0.18 13.14
CA TYR A 99 2.22 -1.14 13.77
C TYR A 99 1.44 -2.32 14.36
N ALA A 100 2.12 -3.46 14.45
CA ALA A 100 1.56 -4.68 15.03
C ALA A 100 2.62 -5.49 15.76
N ASP A 101 2.21 -6.24 16.81
CA ASP A 101 2.99 -7.32 17.38
C ASP A 101 2.69 -8.61 16.60
N VAL A 102 3.73 -9.19 16.04
CA VAL A 102 3.64 -10.46 15.32
C VAL A 102 4.61 -11.45 15.96
N PHE A 103 4.07 -12.40 16.73
CA PHE A 103 4.84 -13.40 17.47
C PHE A 103 5.92 -12.80 18.41
N GLY A 104 5.58 -11.71 19.12
CA GLY A 104 6.47 -11.06 20.07
C GLY A 104 7.51 -10.12 19.46
N ASN A 105 7.42 -9.85 18.17
CA ASN A 105 8.21 -8.82 17.50
C ASN A 105 7.31 -7.74 16.95
N TYR A 106 7.71 -6.48 17.10
CA TYR A 106 7.02 -5.37 16.48
C TYR A 106 7.40 -5.23 15.01
N TYR A 107 6.42 -4.82 14.22
CA TYR A 107 6.57 -4.37 12.84
C TYR A 107 5.78 -3.08 12.66
N GLY A 108 6.29 -2.11 11.88
CA GLY A 108 5.56 -0.86 11.66
C GLY A 108 6.08 -0.06 10.48
N THR A 109 5.19 0.67 9.85
CA THR A 109 5.45 1.53 8.69
C THR A 109 5.55 2.97 9.12
N SER A 110 6.71 3.62 8.93
CA SER A 110 6.92 5.00 9.38
C SER A 110 6.22 6.02 8.48
N ILE A 111 5.61 7.04 9.11
CA ILE A 111 5.01 8.19 8.42
C ILE A 111 6.06 8.94 7.59
N GLU A 112 7.24 9.17 8.17
CA GLU A 112 8.32 9.90 7.53
C GLU A 112 8.81 9.20 6.26
N GLY A 113 9.06 7.89 6.32
CA GLY A 113 9.53 7.11 5.17
C GLY A 113 8.54 7.12 4.01
N VAL A 114 7.25 6.93 4.31
CA VAL A 114 6.19 6.98 3.29
C VAL A 114 6.08 8.36 2.67
N ASN A 115 6.05 9.42 3.49
CA ASN A 115 5.94 10.79 3.00
C ASN A 115 7.15 11.23 2.17
N ALA A 116 8.36 10.83 2.56
CA ALA A 116 9.59 11.15 1.82
C ALA A 116 9.55 10.54 0.40
N LEU A 117 9.16 9.27 0.28
CA LEU A 117 9.03 8.59 -1.02
C LEU A 117 7.92 9.23 -1.87
N ALA A 118 6.75 9.47 -1.30
CA ALA A 118 5.63 10.09 -2.01
C ALA A 118 5.96 11.51 -2.47
N ALA A 119 6.63 12.32 -1.62
CA ALA A 119 7.08 13.66 -1.97
C ALA A 119 8.15 13.68 -3.07
N ALA A 120 8.97 12.62 -3.14
CA ALA A 120 9.92 12.43 -4.24
C ALA A 120 9.24 11.99 -5.56
N GLY A 121 7.91 11.83 -5.58
CA GLY A 121 7.13 11.48 -6.76
C GLY A 121 7.03 9.98 -7.05
N TYR A 122 7.45 9.12 -6.13
CA TYR A 122 7.26 7.68 -6.24
C TYR A 122 5.89 7.27 -5.77
N ASP A 123 5.24 6.34 -6.47
CA ASP A 123 4.13 5.59 -5.92
C ASP A 123 4.67 4.60 -4.87
N VAL A 124 4.07 4.62 -3.70
CA VAL A 124 4.58 3.88 -2.53
C VAL A 124 3.72 2.65 -2.28
N ILE A 125 4.36 1.49 -2.19
CA ILE A 125 3.72 0.23 -1.80
C ILE A 125 3.96 -0.01 -0.32
N LEU A 126 2.87 -0.27 0.41
CA LEU A 126 2.88 -0.77 1.79
C LEU A 126 2.51 -2.26 1.73
N GLU A 127 3.52 -3.12 1.93
CA GLU A 127 3.33 -4.58 1.99
C GLU A 127 3.03 -4.99 3.44
N ILE A 128 1.75 -4.91 3.84
CA ILE A 128 1.29 -5.08 5.23
C ILE A 128 0.18 -6.14 5.32
N ASP A 129 -0.14 -6.57 6.53
CA ASP A 129 -1.26 -7.48 6.78
C ASP A 129 -2.59 -6.73 6.90
N VAL A 130 -3.70 -7.47 7.09
CA VAL A 130 -5.04 -6.89 7.16
C VAL A 130 -5.25 -5.96 8.36
N GLN A 131 -4.53 -6.18 9.48
CA GLN A 131 -4.61 -5.31 10.66
C GLN A 131 -3.91 -3.98 10.41
N GLY A 132 -2.70 -4.02 9.85
CA GLY A 132 -1.97 -2.83 9.43
C GLY A 132 -2.74 -2.07 8.35
N ALA A 133 -3.35 -2.78 7.38
CA ALA A 133 -4.17 -2.17 6.34
C ALA A 133 -5.34 -1.37 6.92
N ALA A 134 -6.01 -1.86 7.95
CA ALA A 134 -7.10 -1.14 8.61
C ALA A 134 -6.58 0.18 9.24
N GLN A 135 -5.46 0.14 9.97
CA GLN A 135 -4.87 1.33 10.58
C GLN A 135 -4.45 2.38 9.54
N VAL A 136 -3.82 1.94 8.43
CA VAL A 136 -3.43 2.85 7.34
C VAL A 136 -4.63 3.50 6.69
N ARG A 137 -5.71 2.75 6.44
CA ARG A 137 -6.93 3.29 5.82
C ARG A 137 -7.62 4.34 6.70
N ASP A 138 -7.60 4.14 8.02
CA ASP A 138 -8.12 5.13 8.97
C ASP A 138 -7.27 6.42 8.98
N ALA A 139 -5.95 6.29 8.87
CA ALA A 139 -5.01 7.41 8.86
C ALA A 139 -4.90 8.11 7.51
N LEU A 140 -5.04 7.37 6.40
CA LEU A 140 -4.88 7.82 5.01
C LEU A 140 -6.03 7.27 4.15
N PRO A 141 -7.23 7.87 4.21
CA PRO A 141 -8.41 7.39 3.45
C PRO A 141 -8.23 7.40 1.93
N GLU A 142 -7.26 8.17 1.41
CA GLU A 142 -6.90 8.21 -0.02
C GLU A 142 -5.99 7.06 -0.46
N ALA A 143 -5.42 6.27 0.46
CA ALA A 143 -4.61 5.11 0.13
C ALA A 143 -5.45 4.04 -0.57
N VAL A 144 -4.90 3.47 -1.64
CA VAL A 144 -5.60 2.49 -2.46
C VAL A 144 -5.30 1.08 -1.95
N GLY A 145 -6.33 0.40 -1.47
CA GLY A 145 -6.24 -0.96 -0.95
C GLY A 145 -6.36 -2.01 -2.05
N ILE A 146 -5.38 -2.91 -2.13
CA ILE A 146 -5.37 -4.04 -3.06
C ILE A 146 -5.19 -5.33 -2.26
N PHE A 147 -6.11 -6.28 -2.43
CA PHE A 147 -6.01 -7.59 -1.80
C PHE A 147 -5.66 -8.67 -2.83
N ILE A 148 -4.64 -9.49 -2.54
CA ILE A 148 -4.25 -10.58 -3.43
C ILE A 148 -4.87 -11.88 -2.92
N LEU A 149 -5.65 -12.53 -3.77
CA LEU A 149 -6.28 -13.83 -3.51
C LEU A 149 -5.52 -14.97 -4.19
N PRO A 150 -5.53 -16.19 -3.58
CA PRO A 150 -5.23 -17.40 -4.33
C PRO A 150 -6.40 -17.77 -5.24
N PRO A 151 -6.22 -18.59 -6.29
CA PRO A 151 -7.32 -19.01 -7.15
C PRO A 151 -8.31 -19.97 -6.46
N SER A 152 -7.82 -20.71 -5.45
CA SER A 152 -8.66 -21.56 -4.60
C SER A 152 -7.99 -21.86 -3.25
N PHE A 153 -8.77 -22.37 -2.29
CA PHE A 153 -8.23 -22.86 -1.03
C PHE A 153 -7.34 -24.10 -1.20
N ASP A 154 -7.60 -24.94 -2.20
CA ASP A 154 -6.79 -26.14 -2.50
C ASP A 154 -5.41 -25.73 -2.99
N VAL A 155 -5.32 -24.74 -3.87
CA VAL A 155 -4.04 -24.18 -4.33
C VAL A 155 -3.31 -23.50 -3.18
N LEU A 156 -4.01 -22.78 -2.31
CA LEU A 156 -3.41 -22.19 -1.12
C LEU A 156 -2.84 -23.26 -0.20
N ALA A 157 -3.60 -24.33 0.08
CA ALA A 157 -3.14 -25.46 0.89
C ALA A 157 -1.89 -26.10 0.28
N ALA A 158 -1.89 -26.37 -1.03
CA ALA A 158 -0.73 -26.93 -1.73
C ALA A 158 0.51 -26.02 -1.62
N ARG A 159 0.35 -24.69 -1.77
CA ARG A 159 1.43 -23.72 -1.63
C ARG A 159 1.98 -23.66 -0.19
N LEU A 160 1.13 -23.85 0.82
CA LEU A 160 1.54 -23.92 2.22
C LEU A 160 2.28 -25.22 2.53
N HIS A 161 1.83 -26.36 1.98
CA HIS A 161 2.50 -27.66 2.09
C HIS A 161 3.87 -27.68 1.39
N GLY A 162 3.97 -27.04 0.23
CA GLY A 162 5.18 -27.08 -0.62
C GLY A 162 6.44 -26.45 -0.01
N ARG A 163 6.35 -25.76 1.14
CA ARG A 163 7.50 -25.24 1.91
C ARG A 163 8.20 -26.31 2.75
N GLY A 164 7.62 -27.51 2.91
CA GLY A 164 8.29 -28.72 3.39
C GLY A 164 8.67 -28.76 4.88
N THR A 165 8.39 -27.70 5.65
CA THR A 165 8.88 -27.55 7.04
C THR A 165 7.78 -27.58 8.10
N ASP A 166 6.50 -27.53 7.73
CA ASP A 166 5.39 -27.36 8.66
C ASP A 166 4.66 -28.71 8.92
N SER A 167 4.29 -28.98 10.18
CA SER A 167 3.40 -30.09 10.52
C SER A 167 1.97 -29.84 10.01
N GLN A 168 1.17 -30.90 9.90
CA GLN A 168 -0.24 -30.81 9.50
C GLN A 168 -1.04 -29.81 10.39
N GLU A 169 -0.79 -29.83 11.69
CA GLU A 169 -1.46 -28.93 12.65
C GLU A 169 -1.12 -27.47 12.37
N VAL A 170 0.16 -27.18 12.07
CA VAL A 170 0.61 -25.82 11.69
C VAL A 170 -0.08 -25.38 10.41
N ILE A 171 -0.19 -26.26 9.42
CA ILE A 171 -0.86 -25.95 8.14
C ILE A 171 -2.35 -25.67 8.36
N GLN A 172 -3.06 -26.47 9.15
CA GLN A 172 -4.47 -26.24 9.46
C GLN A 172 -4.68 -24.87 10.16
N ARG A 173 -3.82 -24.52 11.11
CA ARG A 173 -3.87 -23.23 11.76
C ARG A 173 -3.62 -22.08 10.77
N ARG A 174 -2.68 -22.24 9.83
CA ARG A 174 -2.40 -21.25 8.78
C ARG A 174 -3.56 -21.11 7.80
N LEU A 175 -4.21 -22.20 7.43
CA LEU A 175 -5.40 -22.15 6.56
C LEU A 175 -6.59 -21.50 7.25
N SER A 176 -6.80 -21.75 8.55
CA SER A 176 -7.84 -21.06 9.32
C SER A 176 -7.57 -19.57 9.40
N LYS A 177 -6.32 -19.15 9.66
CA LYS A 177 -5.93 -17.73 9.63
C LYS A 177 -6.12 -17.12 8.25
N ALA A 178 -5.71 -17.84 7.19
CA ALA A 178 -5.86 -17.37 5.81
C ALA A 178 -7.34 -17.17 5.43
N ARG A 179 -8.26 -18.02 5.90
CA ARG A 179 -9.70 -17.82 5.70
C ARG A 179 -10.16 -16.49 6.29
N HIS A 180 -9.79 -16.22 7.55
CA HIS A 180 -10.14 -14.96 8.21
C HIS A 180 -9.52 -13.74 7.50
N GLU A 181 -8.26 -13.84 7.02
CA GLU A 181 -7.62 -12.77 6.26
C GLU A 181 -8.34 -12.54 4.91
N ILE A 182 -8.77 -13.60 4.22
CA ILE A 182 -9.53 -13.53 2.96
C ILE A 182 -10.91 -12.86 3.16
N GLU A 183 -11.58 -13.14 4.28
CA GLU A 183 -12.84 -12.50 4.63
C GLU A 183 -12.72 -10.97 4.72
N GLN A 184 -11.55 -10.44 5.08
CA GLN A 184 -11.28 -9.02 5.11
C GLN A 184 -11.06 -8.39 3.72
N SER A 185 -10.94 -9.19 2.66
CA SER A 185 -10.73 -8.69 1.28
C SER A 185 -11.84 -7.74 0.81
N VAL A 186 -13.05 -7.88 1.33
CA VAL A 186 -14.20 -7.01 1.02
C VAL A 186 -14.02 -5.55 1.47
N LEU A 187 -13.02 -5.28 2.30
CA LEU A 187 -12.68 -3.95 2.78
C LEU A 187 -11.67 -3.23 1.87
N PHE A 188 -11.16 -3.90 0.84
CA PHE A 188 -10.17 -3.35 -0.09
C PHE A 188 -10.86 -2.82 -1.36
N ASP A 189 -10.20 -1.86 -2.03
CA ASP A 189 -10.74 -1.23 -3.25
C ASP A 189 -10.64 -2.16 -4.46
N TYR A 190 -9.61 -3.01 -4.49
CA TYR A 190 -9.34 -3.94 -5.57
C TYR A 190 -9.00 -5.32 -5.03
N VAL A 191 -9.35 -6.33 -5.81
CA VAL A 191 -8.99 -7.73 -5.56
C VAL A 191 -8.31 -8.30 -6.80
N VAL A 192 -7.09 -8.83 -6.63
CA VAL A 192 -6.30 -9.46 -7.69
C VAL A 192 -6.17 -10.95 -7.40
N VAL A 193 -6.56 -11.80 -8.34
CA VAL A 193 -6.43 -13.26 -8.20
C VAL A 193 -5.07 -13.70 -8.75
N ASN A 194 -4.20 -14.24 -7.90
CA ASN A 194 -2.88 -14.76 -8.28
C ASN A 194 -2.96 -16.24 -8.67
N ASP A 195 -3.62 -16.48 -9.81
CA ASP A 195 -3.64 -17.77 -10.49
C ASP A 195 -2.44 -17.88 -11.44
N ASP A 196 -2.35 -16.96 -12.37
CA ASP A 196 -1.22 -16.75 -13.25
C ASP A 196 -0.44 -15.51 -12.82
N LEU A 197 0.88 -15.65 -12.65
CA LEU A 197 1.71 -14.60 -12.07
C LEU A 197 1.86 -13.39 -13.00
N GLU A 198 1.93 -13.61 -14.32
CA GLU A 198 2.09 -12.53 -15.31
C GLU A 198 0.79 -11.73 -15.44
N LYS A 199 -0.34 -12.41 -15.44
CA LYS A 199 -1.66 -11.78 -15.45
C LYS A 199 -1.89 -10.97 -14.17
N ALA A 200 -1.59 -11.54 -13.02
CA ALA A 200 -1.75 -10.84 -11.74
C ALA A 200 -0.83 -9.61 -11.64
N GLU A 201 0.40 -9.68 -12.18
CA GLU A 201 1.29 -8.52 -12.31
C GLU A 201 0.68 -7.45 -13.23
N ALA A 202 0.15 -7.83 -14.39
CA ALA A 202 -0.50 -6.91 -15.32
C ALA A 202 -1.72 -6.24 -14.68
N ASP A 203 -2.53 -6.96 -13.92
CA ASP A 203 -3.67 -6.41 -13.18
C ASP A 203 -3.22 -5.36 -12.16
N LEU A 204 -2.14 -5.61 -11.41
CA LEU A 204 -1.56 -4.61 -10.51
C LEU A 204 -1.08 -3.36 -11.25
N VAL A 205 -0.41 -3.53 -12.39
CA VAL A 205 0.04 -2.42 -13.26
C VAL A 205 -1.13 -1.58 -13.74
N HIS A 206 -2.23 -2.22 -14.15
CA HIS A 206 -3.44 -1.51 -14.57
C HIS A 206 -4.03 -0.67 -13.44
N ILE A 207 -4.10 -1.21 -12.21
CA ILE A 207 -4.59 -0.48 -11.04
C ILE A 207 -3.70 0.74 -10.76
N VAL A 208 -2.38 0.56 -10.68
CA VAL A 208 -1.43 1.64 -10.43
C VAL A 208 -1.54 2.71 -11.50
N SER A 209 -1.56 2.32 -12.78
CA SER A 209 -1.64 3.23 -13.92
C SER A 209 -2.95 4.02 -13.91
N SER A 210 -4.09 3.38 -13.61
CA SER A 210 -5.37 4.05 -13.53
C SER A 210 -5.42 5.08 -12.40
N CYS A 211 -4.80 4.80 -11.26
CA CYS A 211 -4.74 5.73 -10.14
C CYS A 211 -3.97 7.01 -10.47
N ARG A 212 -2.92 6.93 -11.29
CA ARG A 212 -2.18 8.11 -11.78
C ARG A 212 -3.03 9.03 -12.65
N LEU A 213 -4.11 8.52 -13.24
CA LEU A 213 -5.02 9.26 -14.14
C LEU A 213 -6.24 9.84 -13.39
N LYS A 214 -6.38 9.59 -12.09
CA LYS A 214 -7.45 10.19 -11.29
C LYS A 214 -7.39 11.72 -11.38
N LYS A 215 -8.56 12.36 -11.50
CA LYS A 215 -8.65 13.83 -11.55
C LYS A 215 -7.93 14.48 -10.38
N SER A 216 -8.05 13.94 -9.17
CA SER A 216 -7.39 14.45 -7.96
C SER A 216 -5.86 14.51 -8.10
N VAL A 217 -5.24 13.56 -8.80
CA VAL A 217 -3.81 13.52 -9.07
C VAL A 217 -3.42 14.53 -10.17
N GLN A 218 -4.33 14.82 -11.11
CA GLN A 218 -4.08 15.69 -12.26
C GLN A 218 -4.43 17.17 -12.01
N LEU A 219 -5.04 17.51 -10.87
CA LEU A 219 -5.47 18.89 -10.58
C LEU A 219 -4.35 19.90 -10.68
N GLY A 220 -3.17 19.53 -10.21
CA GLY A 220 -2.03 20.41 -10.32
C GLY A 220 -1.64 20.68 -11.76
N PHE A 221 -1.53 19.66 -12.63
CA PHE A 221 -1.23 19.85 -14.07
C PHE A 221 -2.28 20.75 -14.74
N ILE A 222 -3.57 20.57 -14.42
CA ILE A 222 -4.67 21.37 -14.94
C ILE A 222 -4.50 22.85 -14.51
N ALA A 223 -4.18 23.10 -13.23
CA ALA A 223 -3.97 24.46 -12.75
C ALA A 223 -2.82 25.15 -13.50
N ASN A 224 -1.67 24.47 -13.64
CA ASN A 224 -0.53 25.01 -14.39
C ASN A 224 -0.85 25.30 -15.87
N LEU A 225 -1.61 24.40 -16.51
CA LEU A 225 -2.01 24.61 -17.90
C LEU A 225 -2.86 25.88 -18.06
N LEU A 226 -3.72 26.19 -17.07
CA LEU A 226 -4.56 27.37 -17.06
C LEU A 226 -3.80 28.67 -16.72
N GLU A 227 -2.77 28.60 -15.87
CA GLU A 227 -1.93 29.76 -15.52
C GLU A 227 -0.98 30.19 -16.64
N ASN A 228 -0.60 29.26 -17.53
CA ASN A 228 0.33 29.50 -18.62
C ASN A 228 -0.36 29.68 -20.00
N SER A 229 -1.67 29.81 -20.03
CA SER A 229 -2.48 30.09 -21.22
C SER A 229 -2.92 31.55 -21.27
#